data_af6926e263e3a15d16d37120950c34f9
#
_entry.id   af6926e263e3a15d16d37120950c34f9
#
_cell.length_a   1.000
_cell.length_b   1.000
_cell.length_c   1.000
_cell.angle_alpha   90.00
_cell.angle_beta   90.00
_cell.angle_gamma   90.00
#
_symmetry.space_group_name_H-M   'P 1'
#
loop_
_entity.id
_entity.type
_entity.pdbx_description
1 polymer ?
#
loop_
_entity_poly.entity_id
_entity_poly.type
_entity_poly.pdbx_seq_one_letter_code
_entity_poly.pdbx_strand_id
1 'polypeptide(L)'
;MIRFAKSAGFVVPVLGLFLLCSLSLLNAQAPSAGGGAAIIEPGQPPVVIHATVEGATLARQTGIFSTTNDLYYHGGVSGIGVETAPKVYLVLWGSQWSSDPSGESALIQSFYSHAGGSSWTNSVTQYCQGVASGTYYCNGQGQAAGNPSNIFAGVWADNSSQAPSKPRQSQIAAEAQKAALHFGNTTAASNASVQYVIAAAHGVKPQGFGTQYCAWHSSTSSSYGTLAYTNLPYITDAGASCGANFNGLGPNAGITIVGGHEMGETMTDQFPNGGWLDSGGAENGDKCAWISSGQGASANVTMNGATFPVQSLWSNAFNSGNGGCVLSYP
;
A
#
# COMPACT_ATOMS: atom_id res chain seq x y z
N MET A 1 54.61 -76.70 -26.86
CA MET A 1 54.33 -76.02 -25.54
C MET A 1 53.75 -74.63 -25.84
N ILE A 2 52.45 -74.54 -25.73
CA ILE A 2 51.72 -73.33 -26.14
C ILE A 2 51.39 -72.61 -24.79
N ARG A 3 51.83 -71.34 -24.61
CA ARG A 3 51.51 -70.52 -23.48
C ARG A 3 50.36 -69.59 -23.83
N PHE A 4 49.26 -69.70 -23.13
CA PHE A 4 48.13 -68.77 -23.20
C PHE A 4 48.46 -67.48 -22.44
N ALA A 5 48.31 -66.33 -23.07
CA ALA A 5 48.34 -65.02 -22.46
C ALA A 5 46.91 -64.61 -22.04
N LYS A 6 46.77 -64.27 -20.74
CA LYS A 6 45.49 -63.72 -20.21
C LYS A 6 45.46 -62.20 -20.49
N SER A 7 44.43 -61.77 -21.21
CA SER A 7 44.13 -60.31 -21.34
C SER A 7 43.31 -59.86 -20.13
N ALA A 8 43.80 -58.84 -19.42
CA ALA A 8 43.08 -58.14 -18.37
C ALA A 8 42.19 -57.06 -18.97
N GLY A 9 40.89 -57.20 -18.80
CA GLY A 9 39.95 -56.17 -19.20
C GLY A 9 39.94 -55.05 -18.16
N PHE A 10 40.17 -53.83 -18.59
CA PHE A 10 39.95 -52.62 -17.79
C PHE A 10 38.47 -52.24 -17.87
N VAL A 11 37.79 -52.25 -16.71
CA VAL A 11 36.45 -51.70 -16.56
C VAL A 11 36.63 -50.24 -16.14
N VAL A 12 36.23 -49.31 -16.96
CA VAL A 12 36.16 -47.87 -16.63
C VAL A 12 34.80 -47.60 -16.04
N PRO A 13 34.66 -47.13 -14.81
CA PRO A 13 33.38 -46.68 -14.26
C PRO A 13 33.01 -45.33 -14.88
N VAL A 14 31.93 -45.30 -15.62
CA VAL A 14 31.27 -44.04 -16.04
C VAL A 14 30.61 -43.43 -14.81
N LEU A 15 31.24 -42.38 -14.23
CA LEU A 15 30.66 -41.58 -13.19
C LEU A 15 29.60 -40.65 -13.80
N GLY A 16 28.34 -41.06 -13.73
CA GLY A 16 27.21 -40.20 -14.13
C GLY A 16 27.07 -39.05 -13.12
N LEU A 17 27.47 -37.86 -13.57
CA LEU A 17 27.24 -36.61 -12.84
C LEU A 17 25.76 -36.25 -12.98
N PHE A 18 24.92 -36.67 -12.01
CA PHE A 18 23.56 -36.15 -11.88
C PHE A 18 23.64 -34.71 -11.39
N LEU A 19 23.49 -33.74 -12.31
CA LEU A 19 23.25 -32.35 -12.00
C LEU A 19 21.84 -32.23 -11.40
N LEU A 20 21.74 -32.28 -10.08
CA LEU A 20 20.51 -31.93 -9.36
C LEU A 20 20.29 -30.43 -9.54
N CYS A 21 19.52 -30.10 -10.57
CA CYS A 21 18.95 -28.76 -10.72
C CYS A 21 17.88 -28.62 -9.62
N SER A 22 18.26 -28.09 -8.46
CA SER A 22 17.34 -27.68 -7.43
C SER A 22 16.54 -26.50 -7.97
N LEU A 23 15.37 -26.77 -8.56
CA LEU A 23 14.34 -25.76 -8.74
C LEU A 23 13.95 -25.28 -7.34
N SER A 24 14.50 -24.15 -6.93
CA SER A 24 13.95 -23.37 -5.84
C SER A 24 12.57 -22.91 -6.30
N LEU A 25 11.53 -23.65 -5.92
CA LEU A 25 10.17 -23.15 -5.93
C LEU A 25 10.18 -21.95 -4.99
N LEU A 26 10.30 -20.73 -5.55
CA LEU A 26 9.90 -19.53 -4.84
C LEU A 26 8.40 -19.74 -4.52
N ASN A 27 8.13 -20.20 -3.31
CA ASN A 27 6.79 -20.13 -2.77
C ASN A 27 6.42 -18.65 -2.73
N ALA A 28 5.54 -18.23 -3.62
CA ALA A 28 4.82 -16.99 -3.44
C ALA A 28 4.14 -17.10 -2.07
N GLN A 29 4.66 -16.36 -1.09
CA GLN A 29 4.10 -16.34 0.24
C GLN A 29 2.70 -15.75 0.10
N ALA A 30 1.69 -16.51 0.49
CA ALA A 30 0.32 -15.99 0.52
C ALA A 30 0.33 -14.70 1.36
N PRO A 31 -0.41 -13.64 0.94
CA PRO A 31 -0.49 -12.41 1.71
C PRO A 31 -0.81 -12.73 3.16
N SER A 32 -0.09 -12.13 4.10
CA SER A 32 -0.42 -12.28 5.50
C SER A 32 -1.83 -11.73 5.73
N ALA A 33 -2.67 -12.43 6.44
CA ALA A 33 -4.04 -12.01 6.73
C ALA A 33 -4.13 -10.67 7.50
N GLY A 34 -3.00 -10.07 7.82
CA GLY A 34 -2.86 -8.97 8.75
C GLY A 34 -2.25 -7.68 8.21
N GLY A 35 -2.23 -7.45 6.90
CA GLY A 35 -1.48 -6.30 6.36
C GLY A 35 0.04 -6.58 6.32
N GLY A 36 0.82 -5.58 5.94
CA GLY A 36 2.26 -5.68 5.75
C GLY A 36 2.66 -6.16 4.36
N ALA A 37 3.98 -6.19 4.12
CA ALA A 37 4.54 -6.42 2.79
C ALA A 37 4.32 -7.86 2.29
N ALA A 38 3.83 -8.01 1.07
CA ALA A 38 3.58 -9.28 0.40
C ALA A 38 4.09 -9.27 -1.05
N ILE A 39 4.46 -10.43 -1.57
CA ILE A 39 4.77 -10.61 -2.99
C ILE A 39 3.55 -11.22 -3.68
N ILE A 40 2.83 -10.42 -4.46
CA ILE A 40 1.63 -10.87 -5.20
C ILE A 40 1.91 -11.22 -6.65
N GLU A 41 2.99 -10.68 -7.24
CA GLU A 41 3.46 -11.02 -8.58
C GLU A 41 4.98 -11.27 -8.52
N PRO A 42 5.48 -12.46 -8.89
CA PRO A 42 6.91 -12.78 -8.88
C PRO A 42 7.71 -11.79 -9.73
N GLY A 43 8.82 -11.29 -9.18
CA GLY A 43 9.70 -10.33 -9.85
C GLY A 43 9.25 -8.88 -9.75
N GLN A 44 8.13 -8.59 -9.11
CA GLN A 44 7.71 -7.23 -8.75
C GLN A 44 8.13 -6.89 -7.30
N PRO A 45 8.28 -5.59 -6.97
CA PRO A 45 8.45 -5.14 -5.59
C PRO A 45 7.31 -5.64 -4.69
N PRO A 46 7.52 -5.72 -3.36
CA PRO A 46 6.45 -6.04 -2.43
C PRO A 46 5.34 -4.99 -2.48
N VAL A 47 4.12 -5.41 -2.18
CA VAL A 47 2.97 -4.53 -1.92
C VAL A 47 2.70 -4.50 -0.42
N VAL A 48 2.19 -3.39 0.11
CA VAL A 48 1.62 -3.32 1.45
C VAL A 48 0.10 -3.38 1.30
N ILE A 49 -0.52 -4.28 2.03
CA ILE A 49 -1.89 -4.71 1.80
C ILE A 49 -2.84 -4.12 2.85
N HIS A 50 -3.85 -3.39 2.40
CA HIS A 50 -5.05 -3.15 3.21
C HIS A 50 -5.93 -4.39 3.21
N ALA A 51 -5.90 -5.14 4.30
CA ALA A 51 -6.68 -6.38 4.45
C ALA A 51 -8.20 -6.15 4.34
N THR A 52 -8.95 -7.19 3.97
CA THR A 52 -10.41 -7.17 4.09
C THR A 52 -10.86 -7.06 5.56
N VAL A 53 -12.12 -6.72 5.80
CA VAL A 53 -12.71 -6.64 7.15
C VAL A 53 -12.50 -7.96 7.92
N GLU A 54 -12.68 -9.10 7.26
CA GLU A 54 -12.46 -10.43 7.85
C GLU A 54 -10.97 -10.68 8.12
N GLY A 55 -10.09 -10.38 7.16
CA GLY A 55 -8.65 -10.54 7.29
C GLY A 55 -8.07 -9.74 8.46
N ALA A 56 -8.43 -8.47 8.57
CA ALA A 56 -8.00 -7.61 9.68
C ALA A 56 -8.55 -8.06 11.05
N THR A 57 -9.76 -8.61 11.08
CA THR A 57 -10.34 -9.19 12.29
C THR A 57 -9.55 -10.41 12.76
N LEU A 58 -9.22 -11.31 11.84
CA LEU A 58 -8.39 -12.47 12.11
C LEU A 58 -6.98 -12.08 12.57
N ALA A 59 -6.36 -11.10 11.90
CA ALA A 59 -5.04 -10.60 12.25
C ALA A 59 -4.97 -10.05 13.69
N ARG A 60 -5.99 -9.32 14.13
CA ARG A 60 -6.09 -8.87 15.54
C ARG A 60 -6.27 -10.04 16.52
N GLN A 61 -7.10 -11.01 16.19
CA GLN A 61 -7.31 -12.19 17.05
C GLN A 61 -6.05 -13.05 17.19
N THR A 62 -5.22 -13.08 16.17
CA THR A 62 -3.94 -13.84 16.16
C THR A 62 -2.74 -13.02 16.64
N GLY A 63 -2.94 -11.74 16.98
CA GLY A 63 -1.87 -10.85 17.47
C GLY A 63 -0.91 -10.35 16.38
N ILE A 64 -1.25 -10.53 15.11
CA ILE A 64 -0.45 -10.00 13.99
C ILE A 64 -0.47 -8.47 14.01
N PHE A 65 -1.64 -7.86 14.24
CA PHE A 65 -1.72 -6.43 14.53
C PHE A 65 -1.51 -6.19 16.02
N SER A 66 -0.30 -5.82 16.39
CA SER A 66 -0.04 -5.40 17.77
C SER A 66 -0.55 -3.97 17.98
N THR A 67 -1.40 -3.81 18.99
CA THR A 67 -1.87 -2.49 19.43
C THR A 67 -0.91 -1.82 20.43
N THR A 68 0.23 -2.46 20.72
CA THR A 68 1.20 -1.99 21.73
C THR A 68 2.56 -1.64 21.13
N ASN A 69 2.82 -2.02 19.87
CA ASN A 69 4.08 -1.67 19.20
C ASN A 69 3.97 -0.29 18.55
N ASP A 70 4.91 0.58 18.87
CA ASP A 70 5.05 1.85 18.16
C ASP A 70 5.70 1.64 16.79
N LEU A 71 5.37 2.51 15.86
CA LEU A 71 6.09 2.59 14.60
C LEU A 71 7.48 3.17 14.84
N TYR A 72 8.47 2.70 14.11
CA TYR A 72 9.80 3.28 14.10
C TYR A 72 10.32 3.46 12.68
N TYR A 73 11.23 4.40 12.50
CA TYR A 73 11.78 4.73 11.20
C TYR A 73 12.76 3.67 10.70
N HIS A 74 12.60 3.20 9.47
CA HIS A 74 13.42 2.16 8.85
C HIS A 74 14.60 2.69 8.03
N GLY A 75 14.80 4.02 7.94
CA GLY A 75 15.99 4.63 7.32
C GLY A 75 15.78 5.20 5.91
N GLY A 76 14.63 4.97 5.32
CA GLY A 76 14.26 5.44 3.98
C GLY A 76 14.82 4.60 2.84
N VAL A 77 14.15 4.62 1.71
CA VAL A 77 14.66 4.10 0.44
C VAL A 77 15.28 5.26 -0.34
N SER A 78 16.59 5.19 -0.61
CA SER A 78 17.34 6.29 -1.22
C SER A 78 17.17 7.65 -0.48
N GLY A 79 17.03 7.59 0.86
CA GLY A 79 16.86 8.75 1.72
C GLY A 79 15.43 9.29 1.82
N ILE A 80 14.47 8.68 1.13
CA ILE A 80 13.06 9.04 1.20
C ILE A 80 12.35 8.01 2.08
N GLY A 81 11.71 8.48 3.15
CA GLY A 81 10.92 7.65 4.06
C GLY A 81 9.50 8.15 4.21
N VAL A 82 9.30 9.47 4.17
CA VAL A 82 7.98 10.09 4.26
C VAL A 82 7.78 11.12 3.17
N GLU A 83 6.53 11.44 2.85
CA GLU A 83 6.18 12.52 1.93
C GLU A 83 6.22 13.87 2.65
N THR A 84 7.27 14.65 2.45
CA THR A 84 7.42 15.97 3.12
C THR A 84 6.56 17.06 2.50
N ALA A 85 6.12 16.88 1.26
CA ALA A 85 5.21 17.76 0.53
C ALA A 85 4.25 16.93 -0.34
N PRO A 86 3.35 16.12 0.29
CA PRO A 86 2.55 15.12 -0.40
C PRO A 86 1.70 15.68 -1.54
N LYS A 87 1.68 14.94 -2.65
CA LYS A 87 0.82 15.19 -3.80
C LYS A 87 0.18 13.89 -4.26
N VAL A 88 -1.14 13.87 -4.28
CA VAL A 88 -1.93 12.74 -4.76
C VAL A 88 -2.40 13.03 -6.18
N TYR A 89 -2.06 12.16 -7.12
CA TYR A 89 -2.61 12.14 -8.47
C TYR A 89 -3.51 10.93 -8.63
N LEU A 90 -4.75 11.16 -9.03
CA LEU A 90 -5.73 10.10 -9.27
C LEU A 90 -5.78 9.76 -10.75
N VAL A 91 -5.69 8.48 -11.08
CA VAL A 91 -5.87 7.96 -12.44
C VAL A 91 -7.13 7.12 -12.48
N LEU A 92 -8.12 7.54 -13.23
CA LEU A 92 -9.30 6.74 -13.55
C LEU A 92 -8.94 5.86 -14.76
N TRP A 93 -8.47 4.65 -14.49
CA TRP A 93 -7.87 3.78 -15.49
C TRP A 93 -8.90 2.95 -16.25
N GLY A 94 -8.98 3.18 -17.53
CA GLY A 94 -9.77 2.42 -18.50
C GLY A 94 -11.08 3.08 -18.91
N SER A 95 -11.49 2.84 -20.16
CA SER A 95 -12.75 3.37 -20.72
C SER A 95 -14.00 2.84 -20.01
N GLN A 96 -13.87 1.81 -19.16
CA GLN A 96 -14.96 1.28 -18.32
C GLN A 96 -15.48 2.31 -17.31
N TRP A 97 -14.74 3.36 -16.98
CA TRP A 97 -15.20 4.48 -16.16
C TRP A 97 -16.35 5.28 -16.77
N SER A 98 -16.74 4.99 -18.03
CA SER A 98 -18.02 5.46 -18.59
C SER A 98 -19.24 4.97 -17.79
N SER A 99 -19.07 3.96 -16.92
CA SER A 99 -20.05 3.48 -15.95
C SER A 99 -19.47 3.57 -14.53
N ASP A 100 -20.08 4.42 -13.70
CA ASP A 100 -19.72 4.63 -12.31
C ASP A 100 -20.98 4.55 -11.44
N PRO A 101 -21.55 3.35 -11.23
CA PRO A 101 -22.86 3.18 -10.60
C PRO A 101 -22.90 3.63 -9.13
N SER A 102 -21.76 3.66 -8.42
CA SER A 102 -21.68 4.08 -7.03
C SER A 102 -21.21 5.52 -6.85
N GLY A 103 -20.87 6.23 -7.95
CA GLY A 103 -20.29 7.58 -7.88
C GLY A 103 -18.90 7.60 -7.22
N GLU A 104 -18.14 6.51 -7.34
CA GLU A 104 -16.87 6.32 -6.65
C GLU A 104 -15.83 7.34 -7.08
N SER A 105 -15.78 7.66 -8.40
CA SER A 105 -14.88 8.67 -8.94
C SER A 105 -15.08 10.05 -8.28
N ALA A 106 -16.32 10.51 -8.18
CA ALA A 106 -16.62 11.81 -7.59
C ALA A 106 -16.32 11.83 -6.08
N LEU A 107 -16.65 10.74 -5.38
CA LEU A 107 -16.45 10.65 -3.93
C LEU A 107 -14.95 10.64 -3.56
N ILE A 108 -14.14 9.85 -4.25
CA ILE A 108 -12.69 9.77 -3.95
C ILE A 108 -11.95 11.07 -4.33
N GLN A 109 -12.34 11.73 -5.42
CA GLN A 109 -11.82 13.05 -5.78
C GLN A 109 -12.18 14.09 -4.70
N SER A 110 -13.44 14.10 -4.25
CA SER A 110 -13.88 14.97 -3.16
C SER A 110 -13.09 14.70 -1.88
N PHE A 111 -12.88 13.43 -1.51
CA PHE A 111 -12.10 13.06 -0.34
C PHE A 111 -10.67 13.62 -0.40
N TYR A 112 -9.90 13.33 -1.46
CA TYR A 112 -8.53 13.83 -1.58
C TYR A 112 -8.45 15.35 -1.62
N SER A 113 -9.44 16.02 -2.19
CA SER A 113 -9.51 17.49 -2.23
C SER A 113 -9.70 18.12 -0.86
N HIS A 114 -10.27 17.39 0.10
CA HIS A 114 -10.56 17.89 1.45
C HIS A 114 -9.64 17.29 2.53
N ALA A 115 -8.89 16.24 2.23
CA ALA A 115 -8.04 15.57 3.21
C ALA A 115 -6.85 16.43 3.65
N GLY A 116 -6.19 17.12 2.72
CA GLY A 116 -5.03 17.95 3.03
C GLY A 116 -5.36 19.12 3.95
N GLY A 117 -4.48 19.43 4.89
CA GLY A 117 -4.67 20.47 5.92
C GLY A 117 -5.71 20.08 6.99
N SER A 118 -6.30 18.90 6.93
CA SER A 118 -7.26 18.44 7.93
C SER A 118 -6.57 17.94 9.20
N SER A 119 -7.32 17.92 10.31
CA SER A 119 -6.85 17.34 11.57
C SER A 119 -6.66 15.82 11.47
N TRP A 120 -7.39 15.16 10.58
CA TRP A 120 -7.21 13.73 10.33
C TRP A 120 -5.83 13.46 9.70
N THR A 121 -5.49 14.13 8.61
CA THR A 121 -4.19 14.00 7.95
C THR A 121 -3.05 14.55 8.84
N ASN A 122 -3.34 15.48 9.78
CA ASN A 122 -2.32 15.97 10.68
C ASN A 122 -1.71 14.89 11.58
N SER A 123 -2.41 13.78 11.79
CA SER A 123 -1.90 12.64 12.58
C SER A 123 -0.60 12.05 12.03
N VAL A 124 -0.32 12.17 10.73
CA VAL A 124 0.92 11.64 10.11
C VAL A 124 2.11 12.59 10.27
N THR A 125 1.92 13.86 10.62
CA THR A 125 3.01 14.85 10.66
C THR A 125 4.01 14.65 11.80
N GLN A 126 3.74 13.75 12.73
CA GLN A 126 4.68 13.32 13.77
C GLN A 126 5.82 12.45 13.24
N TYR A 127 5.66 11.86 12.07
CA TYR A 127 6.64 11.01 11.42
C TYR A 127 7.57 11.81 10.52
N CYS A 128 8.83 11.43 10.42
CA CYS A 128 9.85 12.18 9.69
C CYS A 128 10.85 11.29 8.97
N GLN A 129 11.61 11.88 8.07
CA GLN A 129 12.78 11.28 7.44
C GLN A 129 14.05 12.06 7.79
N GLY A 130 15.22 11.49 7.45
CA GLY A 130 16.51 12.13 7.75
C GLY A 130 16.95 11.98 9.21
N VAL A 131 16.36 11.04 9.93
CA VAL A 131 16.74 10.59 11.27
C VAL A 131 17.37 9.20 11.22
N ALA A 132 17.95 8.72 12.31
CA ALA A 132 18.52 7.37 12.36
C ALA A 132 17.43 6.29 12.25
N SER A 133 17.72 5.18 11.55
CA SER A 133 16.88 3.98 11.61
C SER A 133 16.71 3.52 13.06
N GLY A 134 15.51 3.06 13.43
CA GLY A 134 15.15 2.71 14.80
C GLY A 134 14.62 3.89 15.63
N THR A 135 14.48 5.09 15.05
CA THR A 135 13.90 6.26 15.74
C THR A 135 12.39 6.08 15.92
N TYR A 136 11.87 6.24 17.14
CA TYR A 136 10.44 6.22 17.48
C TYR A 136 9.78 7.58 17.49
N TYR A 137 10.53 8.65 17.77
CA TYR A 137 10.02 10.04 17.90
C TYR A 137 10.99 11.01 17.24
N CYS A 138 10.49 11.83 16.34
CA CYS A 138 11.32 12.82 15.62
C CYS A 138 11.87 13.92 16.52
N ASN A 139 11.12 14.32 17.54
CA ASN A 139 11.54 15.36 18.50
C ASN A 139 12.08 16.65 17.84
N GLY A 140 11.44 17.06 16.74
CA GLY A 140 11.84 18.22 15.96
C GLY A 140 13.08 18.00 15.07
N GLN A 141 13.58 16.78 14.97
CA GLN A 141 14.67 16.43 14.05
C GLN A 141 14.14 15.93 12.71
N GLY A 142 14.99 15.98 11.69
CA GLY A 142 14.65 15.52 10.35
C GLY A 142 13.62 16.41 9.64
N GLN A 143 12.96 15.83 8.65
CA GLN A 143 11.90 16.47 7.87
C GLN A 143 10.60 15.71 8.10
N ALA A 144 9.61 16.34 8.69
CA ALA A 144 8.32 15.74 8.98
C ALA A 144 7.51 15.47 7.70
N ALA A 145 6.63 14.47 7.74
CA ALA A 145 5.59 14.29 6.75
C ALA A 145 4.73 15.55 6.68
N GLY A 146 4.41 15.99 5.46
CA GLY A 146 3.67 17.23 5.23
C GLY A 146 2.16 17.04 5.33
N ASN A 147 1.45 18.13 5.64
CA ASN A 147 -0.01 18.19 5.58
C ASN A 147 -0.48 19.49 4.92
N PRO A 148 -0.08 19.78 3.65
CA PRO A 148 -0.54 20.98 2.97
C PRO A 148 -2.02 20.85 2.59
N SER A 149 -2.73 21.99 2.52
CA SER A 149 -4.17 21.99 2.17
C SER A 149 -4.47 21.53 0.73
N ASN A 150 -3.48 21.52 -0.15
CA ASN A 150 -3.60 21.21 -1.57
C ASN A 150 -2.89 19.91 -1.96
N ILE A 151 -3.09 18.84 -1.19
CA ILE A 151 -2.45 17.54 -1.49
C ILE A 151 -3.01 16.91 -2.77
N PHE A 152 -4.28 17.13 -3.11
CA PHE A 152 -4.85 16.62 -4.37
C PHE A 152 -4.34 17.46 -5.54
N ALA A 153 -3.43 16.88 -6.32
CA ALA A 153 -2.69 17.59 -7.35
C ALA A 153 -3.31 17.44 -8.76
N GLY A 154 -4.20 16.47 -8.96
CA GLY A 154 -4.90 16.30 -10.22
C GLY A 154 -5.56 14.95 -10.40
N VAL A 155 -6.43 14.88 -11.41
CA VAL A 155 -7.08 13.66 -11.87
C VAL A 155 -6.87 13.50 -13.37
N TRP A 156 -6.64 12.28 -13.80
CA TRP A 156 -6.56 11.90 -15.22
C TRP A 156 -7.46 10.70 -15.50
N ALA A 157 -8.37 10.86 -16.48
CA ALA A 157 -9.11 9.73 -17.01
C ALA A 157 -8.34 9.14 -18.21
N ASP A 158 -7.57 8.06 -17.97
CA ASP A 158 -7.01 7.29 -19.08
C ASP A 158 -8.08 6.36 -19.66
N ASN A 159 -8.88 6.89 -20.56
CA ASN A 159 -9.95 6.20 -21.25
C ASN A 159 -9.59 5.81 -22.69
N SER A 160 -8.31 5.88 -23.06
CA SER A 160 -7.81 5.55 -24.41
C SER A 160 -8.04 4.07 -24.78
N SER A 161 -8.14 3.20 -23.80
CA SER A 161 -8.44 1.78 -23.95
C SER A 161 -9.12 1.23 -22.70
N GLN A 162 -9.61 -0.01 -22.79
CA GLN A 162 -10.09 -0.71 -21.61
C GLN A 162 -8.91 -1.13 -20.72
N ALA A 163 -9.05 -0.95 -19.40
CA ALA A 163 -8.18 -1.61 -18.45
C ALA A 163 -8.37 -3.14 -18.52
N PRO A 164 -7.32 -3.95 -18.28
CA PRO A 164 -7.47 -5.40 -18.18
C PRO A 164 -8.52 -5.78 -17.12
N SER A 165 -9.37 -6.78 -17.39
CA SER A 165 -10.41 -7.20 -16.44
C SER A 165 -9.83 -7.75 -15.12
N LYS A 166 -8.61 -8.27 -15.16
CA LYS A 166 -7.83 -8.76 -14.01
C LYS A 166 -6.41 -8.21 -14.11
N PRO A 167 -6.21 -6.92 -13.80
CA PRO A 167 -4.90 -6.33 -13.94
C PRO A 167 -3.89 -6.95 -12.97
N ARG A 168 -2.67 -7.17 -13.47
CA ARG A 168 -1.52 -7.59 -12.68
C ARG A 168 -0.81 -6.38 -12.08
N GLN A 169 -0.02 -6.59 -11.03
CA GLN A 169 0.78 -5.53 -10.40
C GLN A 169 1.66 -4.80 -11.42
N SER A 170 2.34 -5.52 -12.30
CA SER A 170 3.18 -4.94 -13.35
C SER A 170 2.43 -4.04 -14.33
N GLN A 171 1.15 -4.33 -14.59
CA GLN A 171 0.30 -3.49 -15.45
C GLN A 171 -0.15 -2.23 -14.74
N ILE A 172 -0.46 -2.31 -13.44
CA ILE A 172 -0.80 -1.17 -12.60
C ILE A 172 0.43 -0.26 -12.42
N ALA A 173 1.62 -0.84 -12.19
CA ALA A 173 2.89 -0.11 -12.15
C ALA A 173 3.19 0.61 -13.47
N ALA A 174 2.91 -0.03 -14.63
CA ALA A 174 3.07 0.61 -15.93
C ALA A 174 2.10 1.79 -16.11
N GLU A 175 0.89 1.71 -15.55
CA GLU A 175 -0.06 2.80 -15.57
C GLU A 175 0.40 3.98 -14.70
N ALA A 176 1.01 3.71 -13.53
CA ALA A 176 1.64 4.75 -12.71
C ALA A 176 2.79 5.47 -13.46
N GLN A 177 3.57 4.75 -14.28
CA GLN A 177 4.61 5.38 -15.11
C GLN A 177 4.01 6.28 -16.19
N LYS A 178 2.91 5.88 -16.82
CA LYS A 178 2.18 6.75 -17.76
C LYS A 178 1.61 7.98 -17.06
N ALA A 179 1.08 7.82 -15.84
CA ALA A 179 0.58 8.93 -15.06
C ALA A 179 1.69 9.94 -14.73
N ALA A 180 2.88 9.48 -14.33
CA ALA A 180 4.02 10.34 -14.09
C ALA A 180 4.38 11.17 -15.32
N LEU A 181 4.37 10.55 -16.51
CA LEU A 181 4.57 11.26 -17.78
C LEU A 181 3.43 12.25 -18.07
N HIS A 182 2.16 11.82 -17.90
CA HIS A 182 0.99 12.64 -18.15
C HIS A 182 0.98 13.92 -17.31
N PHE A 183 1.33 13.82 -16.02
CA PHE A 183 1.37 14.96 -15.12
C PHE A 183 2.70 15.75 -15.17
N GLY A 184 3.64 15.35 -16.04
CA GLY A 184 4.92 16.02 -16.19
C GLY A 184 5.94 15.77 -15.08
N ASN A 185 5.72 14.75 -14.25
CA ASN A 185 6.63 14.35 -13.17
C ASN A 185 7.73 13.42 -13.71
N THR A 186 8.63 13.96 -14.53
CA THR A 186 9.60 13.18 -15.32
C THR A 186 11.01 13.15 -14.73
N THR A 187 11.14 13.41 -13.44
CA THR A 187 12.41 13.33 -12.71
C THR A 187 12.22 12.69 -11.34
N ALA A 188 13.28 12.14 -10.76
CA ALA A 188 13.23 11.62 -9.38
C ALA A 188 12.83 12.71 -8.37
N ALA A 189 13.30 13.93 -8.55
CA ALA A 189 12.95 15.05 -7.67
C ALA A 189 11.45 15.43 -7.75
N SER A 190 10.85 15.37 -8.94
CA SER A 190 9.41 15.65 -9.09
C SER A 190 8.51 14.55 -8.51
N ASN A 191 9.05 13.36 -8.25
CA ASN A 191 8.34 12.22 -7.65
C ASN A 191 8.67 12.01 -6.15
N ALA A 192 9.48 12.87 -5.53
CA ALA A 192 9.98 12.68 -4.16
C ALA A 192 8.90 12.76 -3.06
N SER A 193 7.70 13.25 -3.35
CA SER A 193 6.55 13.30 -2.43
C SER A 193 5.26 13.14 -3.24
N VAL A 194 5.24 12.19 -4.15
CA VAL A 194 4.12 11.97 -5.06
C VAL A 194 3.65 10.53 -4.95
N GLN A 195 2.34 10.35 -4.84
CA GLN A 195 1.66 9.08 -4.95
C GLN A 195 0.66 9.09 -6.11
N TYR A 196 0.69 8.01 -6.91
CA TYR A 196 -0.22 7.79 -8.03
C TYR A 196 -1.27 6.76 -7.64
N VAL A 197 -2.51 7.21 -7.45
CA VAL A 197 -3.63 6.31 -7.14
C VAL A 197 -4.24 5.83 -8.44
N ILE A 198 -4.02 4.55 -8.76
CA ILE A 198 -4.56 3.91 -9.96
C ILE A 198 -5.90 3.27 -9.61
N ALA A 199 -6.97 4.00 -9.91
CA ALA A 199 -8.33 3.57 -9.62
C ALA A 199 -8.89 2.72 -10.77
N ALA A 200 -9.23 1.48 -10.48
CA ALA A 200 -9.86 0.58 -11.44
C ALA A 200 -11.38 0.83 -11.52
N ALA A 201 -11.95 0.70 -12.72
CA ALA A 201 -13.37 0.89 -12.94
C ALA A 201 -14.22 -0.28 -12.43
N HIS A 202 -15.54 -0.06 -12.30
CA HIS A 202 -16.51 -1.11 -11.98
C HIS A 202 -16.33 -2.36 -12.86
N GLY A 203 -16.31 -3.53 -12.22
CA GLY A 203 -16.12 -4.83 -12.88
C GLY A 203 -14.67 -5.21 -13.17
N VAL A 204 -13.69 -4.29 -13.01
CA VAL A 204 -12.26 -4.59 -13.11
C VAL A 204 -11.78 -5.11 -11.75
N LYS A 205 -11.41 -6.41 -11.69
CA LYS A 205 -11.11 -7.10 -10.41
C LYS A 205 -9.70 -7.69 -10.42
N PRO A 206 -8.70 -7.00 -9.88
CA PRO A 206 -7.38 -7.59 -9.65
C PRO A 206 -7.50 -8.87 -8.81
N GLN A 207 -6.57 -9.81 -9.03
CA GLN A 207 -6.61 -11.08 -8.28
C GLN A 207 -6.44 -10.83 -6.78
N GLY A 208 -7.31 -11.40 -5.97
CA GLY A 208 -7.31 -11.26 -4.50
C GLY A 208 -8.18 -10.11 -3.98
N PHE A 209 -8.62 -9.20 -4.83
CA PHE A 209 -9.51 -8.11 -4.42
C PHE A 209 -10.83 -8.63 -3.83
N GLY A 210 -11.21 -8.08 -2.68
CA GLY A 210 -12.42 -8.41 -1.94
C GLY A 210 -12.37 -9.75 -1.18
N THR A 211 -11.26 -10.52 -1.32
CA THR A 211 -11.06 -11.79 -0.60
C THR A 211 -9.78 -11.82 0.22
N GLN A 212 -8.71 -11.25 -0.28
CA GLN A 212 -7.42 -11.14 0.41
C GLN A 212 -7.14 -9.70 0.85
N TYR A 213 -7.52 -8.73 0.02
CA TYR A 213 -7.28 -7.32 0.26
C TYR A 213 -8.41 -6.44 -0.32
N CYS A 214 -8.46 -5.20 0.13
CA CYS A 214 -9.30 -4.13 -0.42
C CYS A 214 -8.53 -3.21 -1.37
N ALA A 215 -7.30 -2.88 -1.03
CA ALA A 215 -6.34 -2.13 -1.84
C ALA A 215 -4.92 -2.53 -1.42
N TRP A 216 -3.93 -1.93 -2.05
CA TRP A 216 -2.53 -2.02 -1.64
C TRP A 216 -1.73 -0.90 -2.30
N HIS A 217 -0.62 -0.50 -1.66
CA HIS A 217 0.35 0.38 -2.26
C HIS A 217 1.69 -0.33 -2.50
N SER A 218 2.51 0.25 -3.35
CA SER A 218 3.84 -0.24 -3.69
C SER A 218 4.68 0.86 -4.33
N SER A 219 5.87 0.49 -4.77
CA SER A 219 6.71 1.36 -5.60
C SER A 219 7.19 0.64 -6.85
N THR A 220 7.58 1.41 -7.85
CA THR A 220 8.19 0.90 -9.08
C THR A 220 9.34 1.78 -9.54
N SER A 221 10.40 1.16 -10.05
CA SER A 221 11.50 1.88 -10.69
C SER A 221 11.10 2.33 -12.09
N SER A 222 11.48 3.53 -12.45
CA SER A 222 11.26 4.09 -13.79
C SER A 222 12.41 4.97 -14.25
N SER A 223 12.37 5.44 -15.49
CA SER A 223 13.29 6.49 -15.98
C SER A 223 13.09 7.84 -15.27
N TYR A 224 12.00 8.00 -14.54
CA TYR A 224 11.65 9.20 -13.76
C TYR A 224 11.99 9.08 -12.28
N GLY A 225 12.76 8.06 -11.89
CA GLY A 225 13.04 7.66 -10.51
C GLY A 225 12.08 6.59 -10.00
N THR A 226 12.08 6.38 -8.70
CA THR A 226 11.11 5.49 -8.03
C THR A 226 9.77 6.21 -7.90
N LEU A 227 8.68 5.54 -8.26
CA LEU A 227 7.32 6.05 -8.19
C LEU A 227 6.56 5.28 -7.12
N ALA A 228 5.91 5.98 -6.18
CA ALA A 228 4.93 5.38 -5.29
C ALA A 228 3.58 5.28 -5.99
N TYR A 229 2.89 4.16 -5.87
CA TYR A 229 1.58 3.99 -6.48
C TYR A 229 0.68 3.08 -5.64
N THR A 230 -0.62 3.36 -5.73
CA THR A 230 -1.68 2.60 -5.08
C THR A 230 -2.53 1.90 -6.13
N ASN A 231 -2.82 0.62 -5.94
CA ASN A 231 -3.92 -0.07 -6.59
C ASN A 231 -5.19 0.16 -5.78
N LEU A 232 -6.10 0.97 -6.32
CA LEU A 232 -7.42 1.21 -5.74
C LEU A 232 -8.49 0.56 -6.63
N PRO A 233 -8.90 -0.69 -6.37
CA PRO A 233 -10.01 -1.32 -7.09
C PRO A 233 -11.31 -0.54 -6.92
N TYR A 234 -12.35 -0.86 -7.71
CA TYR A 234 -13.68 -0.32 -7.49
C TYR A 234 -14.27 -0.92 -6.20
N ILE A 235 -14.14 -0.17 -5.10
CA ILE A 235 -14.29 -0.70 -3.73
C ILE A 235 -15.67 -1.29 -3.46
N THR A 236 -16.71 -0.67 -3.99
CA THR A 236 -18.08 -1.15 -3.80
C THR A 236 -18.35 -2.51 -4.48
N ASP A 237 -17.52 -2.95 -5.42
CA ASP A 237 -17.59 -4.30 -6.01
C ASP A 237 -17.28 -5.43 -5.02
N ALA A 238 -16.59 -5.13 -3.91
CA ALA A 238 -16.31 -6.07 -2.82
C ALA A 238 -17.37 -6.05 -1.70
N GLY A 239 -18.28 -5.09 -1.71
CA GLY A 239 -19.35 -4.98 -0.73
C GLY A 239 -18.83 -4.89 0.71
N ALA A 240 -19.41 -5.67 1.63
CA ALA A 240 -19.07 -5.63 3.05
C ALA A 240 -17.63 -6.06 3.35
N SER A 241 -16.98 -6.87 2.49
CA SER A 241 -15.58 -7.26 2.65
C SER A 241 -14.64 -6.06 2.66
N CYS A 242 -15.00 -4.98 1.93
CA CYS A 242 -14.24 -3.74 1.86
C CYS A 242 -15.06 -2.53 2.32
N GLY A 243 -15.86 -2.71 3.36
CA GLY A 243 -16.39 -1.64 4.18
C GLY A 243 -17.74 -1.06 3.76
N ALA A 244 -18.51 -1.71 2.87
CA ALA A 244 -19.88 -1.28 2.65
C ALA A 244 -20.69 -1.39 3.97
N ASN A 245 -21.27 -0.27 4.40
CA ASN A 245 -21.99 -0.11 5.66
C ASN A 245 -21.17 -0.38 6.94
N PHE A 246 -19.83 -0.38 6.86
CA PHE A 246 -19.00 -0.56 8.05
C PHE A 246 -19.34 0.51 9.10
N ASN A 247 -19.55 0.09 10.34
CA ASN A 247 -20.02 0.93 11.46
C ASN A 247 -21.28 1.75 11.17
N GLY A 248 -22.12 1.33 10.23
CA GLY A 248 -23.30 2.10 9.84
C GLY A 248 -23.01 3.39 9.06
N LEU A 249 -21.80 3.52 8.50
CA LEU A 249 -21.33 4.72 7.80
C LEU A 249 -21.83 4.85 6.35
N GLY A 250 -22.66 3.92 5.90
CA GLY A 250 -23.30 3.94 4.59
C GLY A 250 -22.66 3.01 3.55
N PRO A 251 -23.34 2.77 2.42
CA PRO A 251 -22.93 1.76 1.44
C PRO A 251 -21.60 2.06 0.77
N ASN A 252 -21.22 3.33 0.69
CA ASN A 252 -19.99 3.81 0.05
C ASN A 252 -18.84 4.08 1.04
N ALA A 253 -19.02 3.74 2.33
CA ALA A 253 -18.05 4.06 3.37
C ALA A 253 -16.64 3.50 3.08
N GLY A 254 -16.57 2.30 2.49
CA GLY A 254 -15.31 1.67 2.13
C GLY A 254 -14.44 2.48 1.20
N ILE A 255 -15.02 3.29 0.30
CA ILE A 255 -14.26 4.06 -0.70
C ILE A 255 -13.25 4.99 -0.03
N THR A 256 -13.69 5.78 0.93
CA THR A 256 -12.84 6.76 1.62
C THR A 256 -12.08 6.16 2.81
N ILE A 257 -12.60 5.11 3.42
CA ILE A 257 -11.84 4.33 4.42
C ILE A 257 -10.60 3.72 3.75
N VAL A 258 -10.78 3.01 2.64
CA VAL A 258 -9.68 2.33 1.92
C VAL A 258 -8.75 3.33 1.24
N GLY A 259 -9.29 4.31 0.50
CA GLY A 259 -8.48 5.34 -0.16
C GLY A 259 -7.69 6.20 0.84
N GLY A 260 -8.26 6.44 2.02
CA GLY A 260 -7.59 7.18 3.09
C GLY A 260 -6.50 6.37 3.78
N HIS A 261 -6.71 5.08 4.00
CA HIS A 261 -5.71 4.15 4.54
C HIS A 261 -4.44 4.16 3.66
N GLU A 262 -4.58 3.85 2.38
CA GLU A 262 -3.45 3.80 1.44
C GLU A 262 -2.73 5.16 1.33
N MET A 263 -3.48 6.27 1.35
CA MET A 263 -2.90 7.60 1.34
C MET A 263 -2.08 7.86 2.61
N GLY A 264 -2.61 7.51 3.78
CA GLY A 264 -1.94 7.73 5.06
C GLY A 264 -0.67 6.91 5.21
N GLU A 265 -0.67 5.67 4.72
CA GLU A 265 0.50 4.79 4.71
C GLU A 265 1.56 5.30 3.74
N THR A 266 1.21 5.61 2.50
CA THR A 266 2.15 6.16 1.51
C THR A 266 2.80 7.47 2.02
N MET A 267 2.07 8.31 2.78
CA MET A 267 2.64 9.53 3.37
C MET A 267 3.72 9.25 4.41
N THR A 268 3.70 8.10 5.08
CA THR A 268 4.66 7.74 6.15
C THR A 268 5.62 6.62 5.77
N ASP A 269 5.36 5.92 4.67
CA ASP A 269 6.24 4.94 4.03
C ASP A 269 6.10 5.02 2.50
N GLN A 270 6.61 6.11 1.90
CA GLN A 270 6.43 6.39 0.47
C GLN A 270 6.89 5.23 -0.42
N PHE A 271 7.94 4.54 -0.02
CA PHE A 271 8.46 3.35 -0.70
C PHE A 271 8.50 2.21 0.30
N PRO A 272 7.65 1.18 0.15
CA PRO A 272 7.43 0.15 1.15
C PRO A 272 8.69 -0.39 1.83
N ASN A 273 8.62 -0.53 3.16
CA ASN A 273 9.68 -0.96 4.08
C ASN A 273 10.82 0.08 4.31
N GLY A 274 10.64 1.32 3.91
CA GLY A 274 11.64 2.36 4.13
C GLY A 274 11.24 3.40 5.17
N GLY A 275 9.95 3.62 5.38
CA GLY A 275 9.40 4.63 6.27
C GLY A 275 9.14 4.14 7.69
N TRP A 276 7.91 4.31 8.16
CA TRP A 276 7.49 4.05 9.54
C TRP A 276 6.61 2.81 9.64
N LEU A 277 7.20 1.73 10.16
CA LEU A 277 6.55 0.44 10.38
C LEU A 277 6.79 0.00 11.83
N ASP A 278 5.95 -0.89 12.35
CA ASP A 278 6.22 -1.58 13.61
C ASP A 278 7.15 -2.81 13.41
N SER A 279 7.48 -3.49 14.49
CA SER A 279 8.35 -4.67 14.45
C SER A 279 7.77 -5.87 13.69
N GLY A 280 6.47 -5.85 13.41
CA GLY A 280 5.76 -6.85 12.60
C GLY A 280 5.64 -6.46 11.13
N GLY A 281 6.07 -5.24 10.77
CA GLY A 281 5.96 -4.68 9.43
C GLY A 281 4.61 -4.02 9.13
N ALA A 282 3.78 -3.78 10.15
CA ALA A 282 2.52 -3.07 9.99
C ALA A 282 2.73 -1.55 9.97
N GLU A 283 2.02 -0.86 9.11
CA GLU A 283 2.04 0.59 8.95
C GLU A 283 0.97 1.30 9.77
N ASN A 284 0.88 2.62 9.64
CA ASN A 284 -0.04 3.43 10.46
C ASN A 284 -1.52 3.13 10.20
N GLY A 285 -1.89 2.78 9.00
CA GLY A 285 -3.24 2.39 8.62
C GLY A 285 -3.56 0.96 9.03
N ASP A 286 -2.64 0.02 8.82
CA ASP A 286 -2.78 -1.40 9.16
C ASP A 286 -3.16 -1.61 10.62
N LYS A 287 -2.44 -0.96 11.53
CA LYS A 287 -2.67 -1.06 12.98
C LYS A 287 -4.08 -0.64 13.38
N CYS A 288 -4.70 0.20 12.57
CA CYS A 288 -6.02 0.79 12.83
C CYS A 288 -7.11 0.32 11.85
N ALA A 289 -6.79 -0.64 10.98
CA ALA A 289 -7.73 -1.11 9.96
C ALA A 289 -8.98 -1.74 10.59
N TRP A 290 -10.15 -1.31 10.13
CA TRP A 290 -11.46 -1.89 10.48
C TRP A 290 -11.77 -2.00 11.97
N ILE A 291 -11.40 -0.99 12.79
CA ILE A 291 -11.83 -0.92 14.19
C ILE A 291 -13.32 -0.54 14.20
N SER A 292 -14.15 -1.42 14.79
CA SER A 292 -15.60 -1.27 14.78
C SER A 292 -16.15 -0.56 16.02
N SER A 293 -15.37 -0.46 17.12
CA SER A 293 -15.86 0.15 18.37
C SER A 293 -14.68 0.60 19.24
N GLY A 294 -14.97 1.51 20.17
CA GLY A 294 -13.99 2.02 21.12
C GLY A 294 -13.01 3.02 20.51
N GLN A 295 -11.81 3.12 21.11
CA GLN A 295 -10.79 4.04 20.67
C GLN A 295 -10.34 3.70 19.24
N GLY A 296 -10.36 4.70 18.37
CA GLY A 296 -9.95 4.55 16.98
C GLY A 296 -10.99 3.91 16.06
N ALA A 297 -12.23 3.71 16.50
CA ALA A 297 -13.29 3.20 15.62
C ALA A 297 -13.46 4.11 14.39
N SER A 298 -13.64 3.47 13.22
CA SER A 298 -13.93 4.21 11.98
C SER A 298 -15.20 5.04 12.14
N ALA A 299 -15.16 6.29 11.71
CA ALA A 299 -16.23 7.26 11.89
C ALA A 299 -16.28 8.30 10.77
N ASN A 300 -17.36 9.07 10.73
CA ASN A 300 -17.46 10.25 9.91
C ASN A 300 -16.59 11.37 10.50
N VAL A 301 -15.67 11.92 9.68
CA VAL A 301 -14.82 13.07 10.04
C VAL A 301 -15.07 14.21 9.08
N THR A 302 -15.24 15.42 9.61
CA THR A 302 -15.35 16.63 8.78
C THR A 302 -13.97 17.17 8.48
N MET A 303 -13.66 17.29 7.21
CA MET A 303 -12.40 17.79 6.65
C MET A 303 -12.70 18.97 5.73
N ASN A 304 -12.22 20.16 6.08
CA ASN A 304 -12.38 21.36 5.25
C ASN A 304 -13.82 21.60 4.74
N GLY A 305 -14.82 21.34 5.57
CA GLY A 305 -16.23 21.58 5.26
C GLY A 305 -16.99 20.42 4.61
N ALA A 306 -16.34 19.30 4.30
CA ALA A 306 -17.00 18.08 3.84
C ALA A 306 -16.78 16.94 4.83
N THR A 307 -17.72 15.99 4.89
CA THR A 307 -17.69 14.90 5.86
C THR A 307 -17.50 13.56 5.14
N PHE A 308 -16.54 12.76 5.61
CA PHE A 308 -16.20 11.48 5.01
C PHE A 308 -16.08 10.37 6.05
N PRO A 309 -16.57 9.16 5.78
CA PRO A 309 -16.18 7.97 6.51
C PRO A 309 -14.69 7.73 6.38
N VAL A 310 -13.98 7.60 7.49
CA VAL A 310 -12.55 7.25 7.49
C VAL A 310 -12.24 6.28 8.63
N GLN A 311 -11.16 5.52 8.47
CA GLN A 311 -10.54 4.86 9.60
C GLN A 311 -9.59 5.81 10.33
N SER A 312 -9.25 5.49 11.56
CA SER A 312 -8.15 6.10 12.30
C SER A 312 -6.79 5.69 11.73
N LEU A 313 -5.78 6.48 12.05
CA LEU A 313 -4.37 6.17 11.78
C LEU A 313 -3.63 6.04 13.11
N TRP A 314 -2.56 5.23 13.14
CA TRP A 314 -1.74 5.08 14.34
C TRP A 314 -0.95 6.36 14.62
N SER A 315 -0.92 6.73 15.89
CA SER A 315 -0.13 7.84 16.41
C SER A 315 0.74 7.33 17.56
N ASN A 316 2.06 7.36 17.40
CA ASN A 316 3.00 7.05 18.47
C ASN A 316 2.87 8.02 19.66
N ALA A 317 2.64 9.31 19.37
CA ALA A 317 2.60 10.34 20.38
C ALA A 317 1.28 10.37 21.18
N PHE A 318 0.24 9.69 20.72
CA PHE A 318 -1.05 9.62 21.42
C PHE A 318 -0.90 8.94 22.79
N ASN A 319 -1.77 9.29 23.74
CA ASN A 319 -1.83 8.70 25.07
C ASN A 319 -0.48 8.79 25.82
N SER A 320 0.13 9.99 25.79
CA SER A 320 1.44 10.28 26.43
C SER A 320 2.58 9.39 25.95
N GLY A 321 2.57 9.02 24.64
CA GLY A 321 3.60 8.19 24.05
C GLY A 321 3.37 6.69 24.19
N ASN A 322 2.17 6.27 24.61
CA ASN A 322 1.82 4.84 24.60
C ASN A 322 1.23 4.38 23.26
N GLY A 323 1.07 5.30 22.34
CA GLY A 323 0.49 5.04 21.03
C GLY A 323 -1.01 4.79 21.03
N GLY A 324 -1.60 4.80 19.84
CA GLY A 324 -3.01 4.47 19.64
C GLY A 324 -3.57 4.96 18.32
N CYS A 325 -4.72 4.43 17.96
CA CYS A 325 -5.44 4.78 16.74
C CYS A 325 -6.26 6.06 16.94
N VAL A 326 -6.05 7.07 16.10
CA VAL A 326 -6.68 8.39 16.24
C VAL A 326 -7.36 8.84 14.94
N LEU A 327 -8.49 9.54 15.07
CA LEU A 327 -9.17 10.21 13.94
C LEU A 327 -8.71 11.67 13.76
N SER A 328 -7.93 12.19 14.71
CA SER A 328 -7.27 13.49 14.64
C SER A 328 -6.18 13.55 15.69
N TYR A 329 -5.02 14.14 15.37
CA TYR A 329 -3.93 14.36 16.33
C TYR A 329 -2.94 15.39 15.80
N PRO A 330 -2.33 16.21 16.67
CA PRO A 330 -2.91 16.92 17.80
C PRO A 330 -3.91 17.95 17.32
#